data_382d7aad4b25196b1f24a36f230436e0
#
_entry.id   382d7aad4b25196b1f24a36f230436e0
#
_cell.length_a   1.000
_cell.length_b   1.000
_cell.length_c   1.000
_cell.angle_alpha   90.00
_cell.angle_beta   90.00
_cell.angle_gamma   90.00
#
_symmetry.space_group_name_H-M   'P 1'
#
loop_
_entity.id
_entity.type
_entity.pdbx_description
1 polymer ?
#
loop_
_entity_poly.entity_id
_entity_poly.type
_entity_poly.pdbx_seq_one_letter_code
_entity_poly.pdbx_strand_id
1 'polypeptide(L)'
;MPVWIEALGRVTPRQQVVLRSRIDGELQKLHFNEGQFVKKGQLLAEIDPRALQTQLAQQKAQLAQQKALLDNAKRDLKRYDSLVEDDAIAAQQRDTQRSLVAQTQAALDNIQAQIKHTELQLSYTQIHAPLAGKIGFRQVDMGNQIKASDANGLATIVEIDPITVIFSLPEIHLPQLQSQLPLGQRMAVEIWNADKSQRLATSSDWISDNQVDAATGSIRLKAFVSNAQQQLTPNQFVQVRLQLDTLKQVLIIPSQAILYGAQGDYVYRVNADNKVEMIKVKRLHSTTTQIAIEGALNVGDTLVTDGSDRLKPGSLVKASGTKADKKPSASESTSTQPSKE
;
A
#
# COMPACT_ATOMS: atom_id res chain seq x y z
N MET A 1 25.84 8.78 14.31
CA MET A 1 24.63 8.53 15.13
C MET A 1 23.41 8.77 14.26
N PRO A 2 22.49 7.84 14.07
CA PRO A 2 21.25 8.06 13.32
C PRO A 2 20.31 8.98 14.10
N VAL A 3 19.71 9.93 13.41
CA VAL A 3 18.70 10.85 13.94
C VAL A 3 17.34 10.35 13.52
N TRP A 4 16.53 9.96 14.49
CA TRP A 4 15.19 9.43 14.29
C TRP A 4 14.12 10.43 14.71
N ILE A 5 13.05 10.52 13.93
CA ILE A 5 11.80 11.16 14.34
C ILE A 5 10.74 10.09 14.56
N GLU A 6 9.99 10.26 15.63
CA GLU A 6 8.88 9.39 15.99
C GLU A 6 7.56 10.04 15.60
N ALA A 7 6.67 9.25 15.06
CA ALA A 7 5.31 9.65 14.71
C ALA A 7 4.32 8.52 14.97
N LEU A 8 3.07 8.87 15.23
CA LEU A 8 1.99 7.90 15.24
C LEU A 8 1.58 7.61 13.79
N GLY A 9 1.54 6.32 13.42
CA GLY A 9 1.12 5.85 12.12
C GLY A 9 -0.17 5.05 12.20
N ARG A 10 -0.89 5.02 11.08
CA ARG A 10 -2.04 4.15 10.86
C ARG A 10 -1.77 3.23 9.68
N VAL A 11 -1.95 1.96 9.89
CA VAL A 11 -1.86 0.94 8.84
C VAL A 11 -3.08 1.06 7.92
N THR A 12 -2.85 1.12 6.61
CA THR A 12 -3.91 1.18 5.61
C THR A 12 -3.65 0.14 4.53
N PRO A 13 -4.69 -0.48 3.94
CA PRO A 13 -4.47 -1.37 2.81
C PRO A 13 -3.94 -0.56 1.62
N ARG A 14 -3.15 -1.21 0.77
CA ARG A 14 -2.72 -0.59 -0.49
C ARG A 14 -3.88 -0.30 -1.41
N GLN A 15 -4.78 -1.27 -1.55
CA GLN A 15 -6.04 -1.15 -2.28
C GLN A 15 -7.17 -1.80 -1.49
N GLN A 16 -8.33 -1.18 -1.57
CA GLN A 16 -9.56 -1.68 -0.97
C GLN A 16 -10.69 -1.53 -1.97
N VAL A 17 -11.44 -2.59 -2.19
CA VAL A 17 -12.58 -2.59 -3.12
C VAL A 17 -13.79 -3.22 -2.43
N VAL A 18 -14.91 -2.51 -2.48
CA VAL A 18 -16.20 -3.07 -2.11
C VAL A 18 -16.75 -3.84 -3.31
N LEU A 19 -16.96 -5.14 -3.14
CA LEU A 19 -17.51 -6.03 -4.16
C LEU A 19 -19.00 -5.76 -4.31
N ARG A 20 -19.38 -5.22 -5.47
CA ARG A 20 -20.78 -4.85 -5.77
C ARG A 20 -21.29 -5.59 -7.01
N SER A 21 -22.58 -5.88 -7.03
CA SER A 21 -23.24 -6.27 -8.26
C SER A 21 -23.34 -5.08 -9.23
N ARG A 22 -23.35 -5.38 -10.54
CA ARG A 22 -23.63 -4.40 -11.60
C ARG A 22 -25.05 -4.52 -12.16
N ILE A 23 -25.76 -5.58 -11.75
CA ILE A 23 -27.14 -5.86 -12.14
C ILE A 23 -27.94 -6.27 -10.90
N ASP A 24 -29.24 -6.10 -11.00
CA ASP A 24 -30.16 -6.57 -9.96
C ASP A 24 -30.46 -8.07 -10.19
N GLY A 25 -30.69 -8.81 -9.11
CA GLY A 25 -31.04 -10.21 -9.18
C GLY A 25 -30.89 -10.94 -7.86
N GLU A 26 -31.33 -12.17 -7.80
CA GLU A 26 -31.19 -13.05 -6.64
C GLU A 26 -29.77 -13.60 -6.56
N LEU A 27 -29.15 -13.54 -5.37
CA LEU A 27 -27.84 -14.13 -5.11
C LEU A 27 -27.97 -15.65 -4.97
N GLN A 28 -27.57 -16.38 -6.00
CA GLN A 28 -27.77 -17.83 -6.07
C GLN A 28 -26.68 -18.61 -5.32
N LYS A 29 -25.41 -18.19 -5.50
CA LYS A 29 -24.27 -18.88 -4.91
C LYS A 29 -23.19 -17.90 -4.45
N LEU A 30 -22.49 -18.31 -3.38
CA LEU A 30 -21.26 -17.68 -2.91
C LEU A 30 -20.13 -18.72 -2.95
N HIS A 31 -19.00 -18.34 -3.54
CA HIS A 31 -17.84 -19.20 -3.76
C HIS A 31 -16.63 -18.78 -2.92
N PHE A 32 -16.85 -18.12 -1.80
CA PHE A 32 -15.80 -17.73 -0.86
C PHE A 32 -16.22 -17.98 0.59
N ASN A 33 -15.24 -18.17 1.45
CA ASN A 33 -15.40 -18.14 2.89
C ASN A 33 -14.95 -16.78 3.43
N GLU A 34 -15.61 -16.29 4.46
CA GLU A 34 -15.22 -15.05 5.13
C GLU A 34 -13.80 -15.11 5.65
N GLY A 35 -13.04 -14.04 5.46
CA GLY A 35 -11.65 -13.95 5.90
C GLY A 35 -10.62 -14.70 5.05
N GLN A 36 -11.04 -15.42 3.99
CA GLN A 36 -10.10 -16.14 3.12
C GLN A 36 -9.32 -15.18 2.21
N PHE A 37 -8.20 -15.66 1.67
CA PHE A 37 -7.45 -14.99 0.61
C PHE A 37 -8.00 -15.38 -0.75
N VAL A 38 -8.32 -14.38 -1.58
CA VAL A 38 -8.85 -14.55 -2.94
C VAL A 38 -7.86 -14.06 -3.97
N LYS A 39 -7.83 -14.71 -5.16
CA LYS A 39 -6.99 -14.30 -6.29
C LYS A 39 -7.74 -13.35 -7.20
N LYS A 40 -7.05 -12.44 -7.86
CA LYS A 40 -7.65 -11.62 -8.93
C LYS A 40 -8.26 -12.51 -10.01
N GLY A 41 -9.51 -12.20 -10.38
CA GLY A 41 -10.28 -12.98 -11.37
C GLY A 41 -10.97 -14.22 -10.80
N GLN A 42 -10.82 -14.55 -9.53
CA GLN A 42 -11.53 -15.67 -8.90
C GLN A 42 -13.02 -15.37 -8.85
N LEU A 43 -13.86 -16.36 -9.24
CA LEU A 43 -15.31 -16.29 -9.11
C LEU A 43 -15.70 -16.27 -7.63
N LEU A 44 -16.49 -15.29 -7.22
CA LEU A 44 -16.87 -15.09 -5.81
C LEU A 44 -18.38 -15.25 -5.58
N ALA A 45 -19.20 -14.85 -6.54
CA ALA A 45 -20.64 -14.94 -6.40
C ALA A 45 -21.33 -15.12 -7.76
N GLU A 46 -22.48 -15.77 -7.75
CA GLU A 46 -23.35 -15.94 -8.92
C GLU A 46 -24.75 -15.40 -8.62
N ILE A 47 -25.24 -14.58 -9.53
CA ILE A 47 -26.61 -14.09 -9.58
C ILE A 47 -27.38 -15.00 -10.52
N ASP A 48 -28.67 -15.20 -10.27
CA ASP A 48 -29.53 -16.04 -11.12
C ASP A 48 -29.53 -15.57 -12.59
N PRO A 49 -28.96 -16.36 -13.53
CA PRO A 49 -28.82 -15.96 -14.92
C PRO A 49 -30.03 -16.33 -15.77
N ARG A 50 -31.02 -17.09 -15.25
CA ARG A 50 -32.08 -17.76 -16.05
C ARG A 50 -32.88 -16.79 -16.89
N ALA A 51 -33.25 -15.64 -16.35
CA ALA A 51 -34.01 -14.64 -17.11
C ALA A 51 -33.21 -14.10 -18.31
N LEU A 52 -31.94 -13.77 -18.10
CA LEU A 52 -31.04 -13.27 -19.16
C LEU A 52 -30.72 -14.36 -20.19
N GLN A 53 -30.56 -15.61 -19.76
CA GLN A 53 -30.36 -16.74 -20.67
C GLN A 53 -31.56 -16.95 -21.58
N THR A 54 -32.79 -16.87 -21.06
CA THR A 54 -34.03 -16.96 -21.83
C THR A 54 -34.13 -15.81 -22.84
N GLN A 55 -33.83 -14.59 -22.42
CA GLN A 55 -33.81 -13.42 -23.30
C GLN A 55 -32.79 -13.60 -24.45
N LEU A 56 -31.58 -14.07 -24.11
CA LEU A 56 -30.52 -14.33 -25.09
C LEU A 56 -30.96 -15.39 -26.11
N ALA A 57 -31.61 -16.47 -25.66
CA ALA A 57 -32.14 -17.51 -26.56
C ALA A 57 -33.18 -16.95 -27.51
N GLN A 58 -34.10 -16.10 -27.02
CA GLN A 58 -35.11 -15.42 -27.85
C GLN A 58 -34.45 -14.52 -28.91
N GLN A 59 -33.49 -13.72 -28.53
CA GLN A 59 -32.75 -12.82 -29.46
C GLN A 59 -31.97 -13.61 -30.52
N LYS A 60 -31.37 -14.74 -30.14
CA LYS A 60 -30.68 -15.65 -31.10
C LYS A 60 -31.64 -16.27 -32.11
N ALA A 61 -32.87 -16.61 -31.69
CA ALA A 61 -33.91 -17.09 -32.62
C ALA A 61 -34.35 -15.98 -33.60
N GLN A 62 -34.53 -14.73 -33.11
CA GLN A 62 -34.81 -13.58 -33.98
C GLN A 62 -33.68 -13.30 -34.97
N LEU A 63 -32.41 -13.42 -34.53
CA LEU A 63 -31.25 -13.28 -35.41
C LEU A 63 -31.26 -14.30 -36.53
N ALA A 64 -31.57 -15.57 -36.23
CA ALA A 64 -31.67 -16.62 -37.23
C ALA A 64 -32.77 -16.34 -38.27
N GLN A 65 -33.94 -15.87 -37.82
CA GLN A 65 -35.03 -15.44 -38.70
C GLN A 65 -34.58 -14.28 -39.60
N GLN A 66 -34.00 -13.23 -39.04
CA GLN A 66 -33.57 -12.05 -39.79
C GLN A 66 -32.49 -12.39 -40.80
N LYS A 67 -31.55 -13.29 -40.45
CA LYS A 67 -30.53 -13.78 -41.35
C LYS A 67 -31.12 -14.50 -42.57
N ALA A 68 -32.15 -15.35 -42.37
CA ALA A 68 -32.83 -16.01 -43.47
C ALA A 68 -33.52 -15.01 -44.41
N LEU A 69 -34.14 -13.95 -43.86
CA LEU A 69 -34.75 -12.87 -44.67
C LEU A 69 -33.69 -12.12 -45.48
N LEU A 70 -32.57 -11.79 -44.89
CA LEU A 70 -31.44 -11.12 -45.57
C LEU A 70 -30.88 -12.00 -46.69
N ASP A 71 -30.69 -13.29 -46.43
CA ASP A 71 -30.20 -14.25 -47.45
C ASP A 71 -31.15 -14.40 -48.63
N ASN A 72 -32.48 -14.33 -48.40
CA ASN A 72 -33.49 -14.27 -49.45
C ASN A 72 -33.36 -12.96 -50.24
N ALA A 73 -33.36 -11.81 -49.53
CA ALA A 73 -33.27 -10.50 -50.18
C ALA A 73 -31.99 -10.36 -51.03
N LYS A 74 -30.86 -10.91 -50.59
CA LYS A 74 -29.58 -10.94 -51.33
C LYS A 74 -29.68 -11.84 -52.59
N ARG A 75 -30.32 -13.03 -52.49
CA ARG A 75 -30.53 -13.90 -53.65
C ARG A 75 -31.43 -13.23 -54.69
N ASP A 76 -32.50 -12.55 -54.26
CA ASP A 76 -33.38 -11.83 -55.16
C ASP A 76 -32.67 -10.65 -55.82
N LEU A 77 -31.85 -9.89 -55.06
CA LEU A 77 -31.04 -8.80 -55.64
C LEU A 77 -30.11 -9.34 -56.72
N LYS A 78 -29.39 -10.43 -56.46
CA LYS A 78 -28.50 -11.04 -57.45
C LYS A 78 -29.22 -11.45 -58.74
N ARG A 79 -30.44 -11.98 -58.60
CA ARG A 79 -31.31 -12.33 -59.75
C ARG A 79 -31.74 -11.07 -60.50
N TYR A 80 -32.10 -9.99 -59.80
CA TYR A 80 -32.49 -8.72 -60.43
C TYR A 80 -31.31 -8.01 -61.11
N ASP A 81 -30.12 -8.12 -60.54
CA ASP A 81 -28.91 -7.60 -61.20
C ASP A 81 -28.72 -8.25 -62.57
N SER A 82 -28.81 -9.57 -62.68
CA SER A 82 -28.71 -10.31 -63.98
C SER A 82 -29.82 -9.93 -64.95
N LEU A 83 -31.08 -9.80 -64.50
CA LEU A 83 -32.22 -9.44 -65.36
C LEU A 83 -32.14 -8.00 -65.86
N VAL A 84 -31.54 -7.07 -65.15
CA VAL A 84 -31.28 -5.69 -65.61
C VAL A 84 -30.16 -5.69 -66.66
N GLU A 85 -29.10 -6.52 -66.48
CA GLU A 85 -28.03 -6.67 -67.46
C GLU A 85 -28.55 -7.21 -68.83
N ASP A 86 -29.62 -8.05 -68.75
CA ASP A 86 -30.32 -8.62 -69.94
C ASP A 86 -31.45 -7.71 -70.45
N ASP A 87 -31.57 -6.44 -69.99
CA ASP A 87 -32.66 -5.50 -70.32
C ASP A 87 -34.10 -6.07 -70.04
N ALA A 88 -34.24 -7.12 -69.19
CA ALA A 88 -35.46 -7.79 -68.95
C ALA A 88 -36.41 -7.16 -67.94
N ILE A 89 -35.86 -6.28 -67.06
CA ILE A 89 -36.61 -5.51 -66.02
C ILE A 89 -36.12 -4.08 -65.89
N ALA A 90 -36.99 -3.22 -65.32
CA ALA A 90 -36.64 -1.84 -65.05
C ALA A 90 -35.61 -1.71 -63.91
N ALA A 91 -34.60 -0.87 -64.08
CA ALA A 91 -33.58 -0.61 -63.06
C ALA A 91 -34.14 -0.21 -61.70
N GLN A 92 -35.33 0.44 -61.66
CA GLN A 92 -36.04 0.80 -60.45
C GLN A 92 -36.32 -0.42 -59.54
N GLN A 93 -36.65 -1.59 -60.11
CA GLN A 93 -36.91 -2.80 -59.30
C GLN A 93 -35.68 -3.33 -58.61
N ARG A 94 -34.52 -3.31 -59.31
CA ARG A 94 -33.23 -3.63 -58.70
C ARG A 94 -32.88 -2.67 -57.56
N ASP A 95 -33.07 -1.34 -57.75
CA ASP A 95 -32.74 -0.34 -56.77
C ASP A 95 -33.65 -0.43 -55.52
N THR A 96 -34.93 -0.79 -55.70
CA THR A 96 -35.84 -1.13 -54.61
C THR A 96 -35.35 -2.34 -53.82
N GLN A 97 -34.94 -3.41 -54.53
CA GLN A 97 -34.42 -4.61 -53.88
C GLN A 97 -33.10 -4.36 -53.14
N ARG A 98 -32.21 -3.53 -53.71
CA ARG A 98 -30.98 -3.07 -53.03
C ARG A 98 -31.28 -2.34 -51.72
N SER A 99 -32.28 -1.48 -51.72
CA SER A 99 -32.75 -0.79 -50.52
C SER A 99 -33.32 -1.76 -49.49
N LEU A 100 -34.03 -2.79 -49.92
CA LEU A 100 -34.54 -3.86 -49.02
C LEU A 100 -33.40 -4.66 -48.40
N VAL A 101 -32.35 -4.99 -49.15
CA VAL A 101 -31.15 -5.66 -48.61
C VAL A 101 -30.48 -4.77 -47.54
N ALA A 102 -30.30 -3.48 -47.82
CA ALA A 102 -29.73 -2.55 -46.86
C ALA A 102 -30.58 -2.43 -45.58
N GLN A 103 -31.90 -2.33 -45.70
CA GLN A 103 -32.82 -2.29 -44.58
C GLN A 103 -32.76 -3.58 -43.74
N THR A 104 -32.75 -4.75 -44.40
CA THR A 104 -32.72 -6.04 -43.72
C THR A 104 -31.37 -6.28 -43.03
N GLN A 105 -30.26 -5.79 -43.64
CA GLN A 105 -28.94 -5.82 -43.02
C GLN A 105 -28.92 -4.95 -41.77
N ALA A 106 -29.43 -3.73 -41.82
CA ALA A 106 -29.47 -2.82 -40.65
C ALA A 106 -30.32 -3.42 -39.50
N ALA A 107 -31.43 -4.11 -39.83
CA ALA A 107 -32.24 -4.82 -38.83
C ALA A 107 -31.45 -5.98 -38.18
N LEU A 108 -30.67 -6.74 -38.95
CA LEU A 108 -29.79 -7.80 -38.45
C LEU A 108 -28.73 -7.23 -37.50
N ASP A 109 -28.08 -6.13 -37.89
CA ASP A 109 -27.05 -5.48 -37.07
C ASP A 109 -27.62 -4.99 -35.73
N ASN A 110 -28.86 -4.48 -35.73
CA ASN A 110 -29.56 -4.09 -34.48
C ASN A 110 -29.74 -5.30 -33.54
N ILE A 111 -30.24 -6.44 -34.06
CA ILE A 111 -30.40 -7.65 -33.24
C ILE A 111 -29.06 -8.14 -32.70
N GLN A 112 -27.98 -8.06 -33.49
CA GLN A 112 -26.64 -8.41 -33.02
C GLN A 112 -26.16 -7.50 -31.87
N ALA A 113 -26.47 -6.20 -31.95
CA ALA A 113 -26.15 -5.27 -30.87
C ALA A 113 -26.94 -5.61 -29.59
N GLN A 114 -28.22 -5.96 -29.71
CA GLN A 114 -29.04 -6.42 -28.58
C GLN A 114 -28.50 -7.70 -27.93
N ILE A 115 -28.08 -8.68 -28.74
CA ILE A 115 -27.44 -9.91 -28.25
C ILE A 115 -26.18 -9.58 -27.46
N LYS A 116 -25.28 -8.74 -28.00
CA LYS A 116 -24.06 -8.31 -27.28
C LYS A 116 -24.37 -7.63 -25.96
N HIS A 117 -25.39 -6.80 -25.90
CA HIS A 117 -25.84 -6.18 -24.67
C HIS A 117 -26.31 -7.21 -23.63
N THR A 118 -27.11 -8.18 -24.03
CA THR A 118 -27.58 -9.24 -23.12
C THR A 118 -26.45 -10.17 -22.69
N GLU A 119 -25.50 -10.49 -23.58
CA GLU A 119 -24.27 -11.23 -23.21
C GLU A 119 -23.40 -10.50 -22.21
N LEU A 120 -23.30 -9.17 -22.33
CA LEU A 120 -22.62 -8.34 -21.34
C LEU A 120 -23.34 -8.39 -19.98
N GLN A 121 -24.66 -8.25 -19.95
CA GLN A 121 -25.43 -8.39 -18.71
C GLN A 121 -25.27 -9.79 -18.10
N LEU A 122 -25.25 -10.82 -18.93
CA LEU A 122 -25.03 -12.20 -18.50
C LEU A 122 -23.61 -12.35 -17.86
N SER A 123 -22.60 -11.69 -18.42
CA SER A 123 -21.27 -11.69 -17.80
C SER A 123 -21.25 -11.05 -16.40
N TYR A 124 -22.16 -10.13 -16.12
CA TYR A 124 -22.27 -9.48 -14.80
C TYR A 124 -22.99 -10.35 -13.76
N THR A 125 -23.63 -11.45 -14.18
CA THR A 125 -24.18 -12.43 -13.22
C THR A 125 -23.07 -13.17 -12.47
N GLN A 126 -21.85 -13.22 -13.04
CA GLN A 126 -20.68 -13.82 -12.42
C GLN A 126 -19.80 -12.73 -11.84
N ILE A 127 -19.74 -12.67 -10.52
CA ILE A 127 -18.99 -11.64 -9.82
C ILE A 127 -17.60 -12.17 -9.47
N HIS A 128 -16.57 -11.56 -10.07
CA HIS A 128 -15.17 -11.94 -9.90
C HIS A 128 -14.41 -10.94 -9.05
N ALA A 129 -13.37 -11.41 -8.35
CA ALA A 129 -12.48 -10.56 -7.58
C ALA A 129 -11.69 -9.60 -8.49
N PRO A 130 -11.80 -8.27 -8.30
CA PRO A 130 -11.07 -7.29 -9.13
C PRO A 130 -9.59 -7.20 -8.78
N LEU A 131 -9.22 -7.60 -7.55
CA LEU A 131 -7.84 -7.65 -7.05
C LEU A 131 -7.63 -8.90 -6.19
N ALA A 132 -6.37 -9.26 -5.97
CA ALA A 132 -6.00 -10.28 -5.00
C ALA A 132 -5.94 -9.67 -3.60
N GLY A 133 -6.44 -10.39 -2.58
CA GLY A 133 -6.43 -9.89 -1.22
C GLY A 133 -7.28 -10.71 -0.27
N LYS A 134 -7.40 -10.23 0.96
CA LYS A 134 -8.24 -10.86 1.98
C LYS A 134 -9.66 -10.32 1.88
N ILE A 135 -10.63 -11.22 1.73
CA ILE A 135 -12.05 -10.86 1.72
C ILE A 135 -12.57 -10.74 3.15
N GLY A 136 -13.40 -9.74 3.40
CA GLY A 136 -14.04 -9.50 4.70
C GLY A 136 -15.30 -10.35 4.92
N PHE A 137 -16.14 -9.88 5.85
CA PHE A 137 -17.44 -10.50 6.11
C PHE A 137 -18.39 -10.27 4.94
N ARG A 138 -19.26 -11.24 4.67
CA ARG A 138 -20.36 -11.10 3.72
C ARG A 138 -21.41 -10.15 4.31
N GLN A 139 -21.96 -9.33 3.44
CA GLN A 139 -23.01 -8.37 3.81
C GLN A 139 -24.41 -8.87 3.39
N VAL A 140 -24.45 -9.92 2.57
CA VAL A 140 -25.70 -10.47 1.99
C VAL A 140 -25.60 -11.99 1.96
N ASP A 141 -26.69 -12.67 2.31
CA ASP A 141 -26.83 -14.12 2.27
C ASP A 141 -27.38 -14.62 0.94
N MET A 142 -27.13 -15.91 0.61
CA MET A 142 -27.71 -16.58 -0.54
C MET A 142 -29.24 -16.58 -0.44
N GLY A 143 -29.91 -16.43 -1.58
CA GLY A 143 -31.37 -16.31 -1.68
C GLY A 143 -31.90 -14.89 -1.53
N ASN A 144 -31.07 -13.94 -1.12
CA ASN A 144 -31.48 -12.54 -1.03
C ASN A 144 -31.42 -11.84 -2.41
N GLN A 145 -32.36 -10.92 -2.61
CA GLN A 145 -32.34 -10.02 -3.77
C GLN A 145 -31.27 -8.94 -3.54
N ILE A 146 -30.32 -8.83 -4.47
CA ILE A 146 -29.30 -7.79 -4.48
C ILE A 146 -29.60 -6.76 -5.57
N LYS A 147 -29.21 -5.51 -5.33
CA LYS A 147 -29.38 -4.40 -6.27
C LYS A 147 -28.02 -3.79 -6.61
N ALA A 148 -27.87 -3.33 -7.84
CA ALA A 148 -26.67 -2.62 -8.29
C ALA A 148 -26.41 -1.33 -7.48
N SER A 149 -27.47 -0.74 -6.91
CA SER A 149 -27.41 0.48 -6.09
C SER A 149 -27.04 0.23 -4.62
N ASP A 150 -26.88 -1.03 -4.17
CA ASP A 150 -26.60 -1.33 -2.77
C ASP A 150 -25.22 -0.77 -2.35
N ALA A 151 -25.24 0.16 -1.40
CA ALA A 151 -24.04 0.89 -0.96
C ALA A 151 -23.02 -0.04 -0.28
N ASN A 152 -23.47 -1.01 0.51
CA ASN A 152 -22.62 -1.92 1.29
C ASN A 152 -21.98 -3.03 0.44
N GLY A 153 -22.58 -3.34 -0.74
CA GLY A 153 -22.12 -4.44 -1.59
C GLY A 153 -22.24 -5.82 -0.95
N LEU A 154 -21.53 -6.80 -1.50
CA LEU A 154 -21.53 -8.19 -1.01
C LEU A 154 -20.45 -8.44 0.05
N ALA A 155 -19.29 -7.89 -0.15
CA ALA A 155 -18.12 -8.00 0.75
C ALA A 155 -17.08 -6.95 0.38
N THR A 156 -16.08 -6.76 1.24
CA THR A 156 -14.92 -5.90 0.94
C THR A 156 -13.68 -6.77 0.76
N ILE A 157 -12.89 -6.50 -0.28
CA ILE A 157 -11.59 -7.14 -0.50
C ILE A 157 -10.51 -6.09 -0.22
N VAL A 158 -9.52 -6.45 0.59
CA VAL A 158 -8.38 -5.60 0.94
C VAL A 158 -7.07 -6.26 0.54
N GLU A 159 -6.22 -5.51 -0.14
CA GLU A 159 -4.84 -5.93 -0.42
C GLU A 159 -4.01 -5.69 0.83
N ILE A 160 -3.54 -6.78 1.46
CA ILE A 160 -2.81 -6.73 2.73
C ILE A 160 -1.30 -6.92 2.58
N ASP A 161 -0.81 -7.28 1.38
CA ASP A 161 0.62 -7.39 1.07
C ASP A 161 0.86 -6.98 -0.39
N PRO A 162 1.67 -5.92 -0.64
CA PRO A 162 2.20 -5.00 0.35
C PRO A 162 1.12 -4.17 1.04
N ILE A 163 1.38 -3.80 2.31
CA ILE A 163 0.52 -2.90 3.08
C ILE A 163 1.13 -1.50 3.14
N THR A 164 0.36 -0.50 3.49
CA THR A 164 0.87 0.86 3.64
C THR A 164 0.69 1.37 5.06
N VAL A 165 1.61 2.24 5.49
CA VAL A 165 1.52 2.95 6.76
C VAL A 165 1.52 4.44 6.49
N ILE A 166 0.47 5.14 6.92
CA ILE A 166 0.35 6.59 6.80
C ILE A 166 0.69 7.21 8.15
N PHE A 167 1.56 8.20 8.15
CA PHE A 167 1.96 8.96 9.33
C PHE A 167 2.21 10.41 8.96
N SER A 168 2.14 11.32 9.94
CA SER A 168 2.31 12.75 9.74
C SER A 168 3.55 13.25 10.47
N LEU A 169 4.28 14.16 9.83
CA LEU A 169 5.42 14.85 10.41
C LEU A 169 5.18 16.36 10.41
N PRO A 170 5.60 17.09 11.45
CA PRO A 170 5.57 18.55 11.47
C PRO A 170 6.35 19.15 10.28
N GLU A 171 5.86 20.25 9.69
CA GLU A 171 6.45 20.89 8.51
C GLU A 171 7.89 21.39 8.74
N ILE A 172 8.28 21.61 10.00
CA ILE A 172 9.65 22.00 10.36
C ILE A 172 10.71 21.02 9.83
N HIS A 173 10.33 19.76 9.59
CA HIS A 173 11.21 18.73 9.05
C HIS A 173 11.21 18.66 7.52
N LEU A 174 10.35 19.44 6.85
CA LEU A 174 10.22 19.43 5.39
C LEU A 174 11.52 19.79 4.66
N PRO A 175 12.30 20.81 5.08
CA PRO A 175 13.58 21.11 4.41
C PRO A 175 14.57 19.94 4.47
N GLN A 176 14.62 19.21 5.59
CA GLN A 176 15.46 18.02 5.73
C GLN A 176 15.00 16.87 4.83
N LEU A 177 13.68 16.63 4.75
CA LEU A 177 13.11 15.65 3.83
C LEU A 177 13.44 15.99 2.38
N GLN A 178 13.26 17.23 1.97
CA GLN A 178 13.51 17.69 0.60
C GLN A 178 14.99 17.66 0.22
N SER A 179 15.92 17.92 1.14
CA SER A 179 17.35 17.88 0.87
C SER A 179 17.88 16.46 0.63
N GLN A 180 17.24 15.44 1.19
CA GLN A 180 17.66 14.04 1.05
C GLN A 180 17.05 13.34 -0.18
N LEU A 181 15.85 13.74 -0.61
CA LEU A 181 15.16 13.17 -1.77
C LEU A 181 15.96 13.23 -3.09
N PRO A 182 16.62 14.37 -3.46
CA PRO A 182 17.40 14.46 -4.69
C PRO A 182 18.66 13.61 -4.69
N LEU A 183 19.19 13.25 -3.53
CA LEU A 183 20.42 12.48 -3.36
C LEU A 183 20.22 10.97 -3.57
N GLY A 184 18.97 10.54 -3.84
CA GLY A 184 18.64 9.10 -3.98
C GLY A 184 18.82 8.30 -2.69
N GLN A 185 19.07 8.98 -1.56
CA GLN A 185 19.16 8.33 -0.25
C GLN A 185 17.75 8.06 0.25
N ARG A 186 17.36 6.79 0.26
CA ARG A 186 16.08 6.35 0.82
C ARG A 186 16.23 6.27 2.34
N MET A 187 15.61 7.19 3.05
CA MET A 187 15.57 7.20 4.50
C MET A 187 14.82 5.97 5.01
N ALA A 188 15.38 5.32 6.03
CA ALA A 188 14.76 4.14 6.62
C ALA A 188 13.55 4.54 7.47
N VAL A 189 12.45 3.79 7.29
CA VAL A 189 11.24 3.86 8.10
C VAL A 189 11.13 2.56 8.87
N GLU A 190 11.11 2.63 10.19
CA GLU A 190 10.84 1.51 11.07
C GLU A 190 9.40 1.60 11.60
N ILE A 191 8.72 0.47 11.60
CA ILE A 191 7.36 0.34 12.11
C ILE A 191 7.41 -0.55 13.34
N TRP A 192 6.91 -0.03 14.45
CA TRP A 192 6.91 -0.65 15.77
C TRP A 192 5.48 -0.84 16.25
N ASN A 193 5.26 -1.79 17.12
CA ASN A 193 3.98 -1.92 17.83
C ASN A 193 3.72 -0.68 18.72
N ALA A 194 2.50 -0.54 19.22
CA ALA A 194 2.06 0.65 19.94
C ALA A 194 2.88 0.94 21.22
N ASP A 195 3.39 -0.10 21.87
CA ASP A 195 4.20 0.00 23.11
C ASP A 195 5.72 0.12 22.84
N LYS A 196 6.14 0.15 21.56
CA LYS A 196 7.54 0.23 21.12
C LYS A 196 8.43 -0.94 21.55
N SER A 197 7.83 -2.07 21.96
CA SER A 197 8.58 -3.24 22.43
C SER A 197 9.11 -4.09 21.27
N GLN A 198 8.40 -4.12 20.12
CA GLN A 198 8.76 -4.95 18.98
C GLN A 198 8.71 -4.16 17.69
N ARG A 199 9.77 -4.29 16.87
CA ARG A 199 9.77 -3.80 15.50
C ARG A 199 9.05 -4.81 14.61
N LEU A 200 7.95 -4.36 13.98
CA LEU A 200 7.10 -5.19 13.13
C LEU A 200 7.62 -5.22 11.69
N ALA A 201 8.15 -4.10 11.20
CA ALA A 201 8.64 -4.02 9.82
C ALA A 201 9.60 -2.85 9.63
N THR A 202 10.33 -2.89 8.51
CA THR A 202 11.16 -1.78 8.01
C THR A 202 10.90 -1.57 6.54
N SER A 203 11.00 -0.32 6.09
CA SER A 203 10.91 0.04 4.69
C SER A 203 11.83 1.22 4.39
N SER A 204 12.24 1.34 3.15
CA SER A 204 12.85 2.55 2.60
C SER A 204 12.02 3.11 1.44
N ASP A 205 10.89 2.45 1.12
CA ASP A 205 9.98 2.88 0.08
C ASP A 205 8.82 3.68 0.69
N TRP A 206 8.87 4.99 0.50
CA TRP A 206 7.84 5.90 1.00
C TRP A 206 7.71 7.12 0.08
N ILE A 207 6.57 7.76 0.16
CA ILE A 207 6.25 9.01 -0.54
C ILE A 207 5.70 10.03 0.45
N SER A 208 5.91 11.30 0.18
CA SER A 208 5.24 12.40 0.87
C SER A 208 4.00 12.84 0.09
N ASP A 209 3.03 13.36 0.79
CA ASP A 209 1.93 14.10 0.16
C ASP A 209 2.48 15.35 -0.54
N ASN A 210 1.73 15.87 -1.50
CA ASN A 210 2.09 17.08 -2.26
C ASN A 210 1.67 18.39 -1.54
N GLN A 211 0.98 18.28 -0.41
CA GLN A 211 0.46 19.42 0.36
C GLN A 211 0.73 19.23 1.85
N VAL A 212 1.00 20.34 2.53
CA VAL A 212 0.99 20.44 3.98
C VAL A 212 -0.45 20.68 4.43
N ASP A 213 -0.89 19.97 5.44
CA ASP A 213 -2.19 20.21 6.08
C ASP A 213 -2.11 21.52 6.89
N ALA A 214 -2.78 22.56 6.40
CA ALA A 214 -2.75 23.88 7.01
C ALA A 214 -3.38 23.93 8.41
N ALA A 215 -4.27 23.00 8.75
CA ALA A 215 -4.90 22.96 10.07
C ALA A 215 -3.96 22.42 11.14
N THR A 216 -3.05 21.50 10.76
CA THR A 216 -2.15 20.82 11.69
C THR A 216 -0.69 21.20 11.51
N GLY A 217 -0.31 21.96 10.46
CA GLY A 217 1.09 22.28 10.12
C GLY A 217 1.92 21.01 9.89
N SER A 218 1.33 19.96 9.30
CA SER A 218 2.00 18.69 9.12
C SER A 218 1.92 18.18 7.68
N ILE A 219 2.94 17.44 7.27
CA ILE A 219 2.97 16.72 5.99
C ILE A 219 2.70 15.24 6.22
N ARG A 220 1.82 14.65 5.40
CA ARG A 220 1.55 13.21 5.44
C ARG A 220 2.57 12.45 4.61
N LEU A 221 3.03 11.34 5.16
CA LEU A 221 3.88 10.38 4.46
C LEU A 221 3.18 9.03 4.42
N LYS A 222 3.46 8.29 3.36
CA LYS A 222 2.96 6.93 3.15
C LYS A 222 4.15 6.01 2.87
N ALA A 223 4.42 5.07 3.77
CA ALA A 223 5.43 4.03 3.59
C ALA A 223 4.77 2.76 3.04
N PHE A 224 5.42 2.12 2.08
CA PHE A 224 5.02 0.82 1.53
C PHE A 224 5.84 -0.27 2.22
N VAL A 225 5.16 -1.28 2.75
CA VAL A 225 5.75 -2.27 3.64
C VAL A 225 5.33 -3.66 3.21
N SER A 226 6.27 -4.58 3.10
CA SER A 226 5.94 -6.00 2.93
C SER A 226 5.30 -6.54 4.21
N ASN A 227 4.20 -7.24 4.05
CA ASN A 227 3.41 -7.83 5.14
C ASN A 227 3.15 -9.33 4.92
N ALA A 228 4.11 -10.02 4.31
CA ALA A 228 4.01 -11.44 4.00
C ALA A 228 3.68 -12.31 5.24
N GLN A 229 4.13 -11.89 6.43
CA GLN A 229 3.84 -12.55 7.71
C GLN A 229 2.51 -12.11 8.34
N GLN A 230 1.76 -11.21 7.70
CA GLN A 230 0.47 -10.68 8.19
C GLN A 230 0.50 -10.09 9.61
N GLN A 231 1.63 -9.51 10.02
CA GLN A 231 1.79 -8.89 11.34
C GLN A 231 1.09 -7.52 11.44
N LEU A 232 0.87 -6.87 10.31
CA LEU A 232 0.18 -5.58 10.24
C LEU A 232 -1.25 -5.77 9.74
N THR A 233 -2.20 -5.27 10.51
CA THR A 233 -3.62 -5.33 10.18
C THR A 233 -4.13 -3.96 9.75
N PRO A 234 -4.94 -3.84 8.68
CA PRO A 234 -5.54 -2.58 8.29
C PRO A 234 -6.26 -1.89 9.45
N ASN A 235 -6.12 -0.56 9.52
CA ASN A 235 -6.62 0.32 10.58
C ASN A 235 -5.92 0.21 11.96
N GLN A 236 -4.93 -0.65 12.12
CA GLN A 236 -4.09 -0.72 13.31
C GLN A 236 -3.27 0.56 13.48
N PHE A 237 -3.13 1.05 14.71
CA PHE A 237 -2.18 2.10 15.05
C PHE A 237 -0.82 1.50 15.36
N VAL A 238 0.23 2.17 14.88
CA VAL A 238 1.62 1.75 15.01
C VAL A 238 2.50 2.96 15.34
N GLN A 239 3.65 2.72 15.97
CA GLN A 239 4.68 3.73 16.11
C GLN A 239 5.61 3.67 14.90
N VAL A 240 5.87 4.83 14.31
CA VAL A 240 6.76 4.96 13.14
C VAL A 240 7.98 5.75 13.56
N ARG A 241 9.16 5.27 13.16
CA ARG A 241 10.43 5.98 13.26
C ARG A 241 10.98 6.23 11.88
N LEU A 242 11.15 7.47 11.51
CA LEU A 242 11.79 7.87 10.26
C LEU A 242 13.20 8.34 10.57
N GLN A 243 14.19 7.78 9.91
CA GLN A 243 15.58 8.23 10.00
C GLN A 243 15.76 9.47 9.12
N LEU A 244 15.88 10.65 9.74
CA LEU A 244 16.05 11.90 9.00
C LEU A 244 17.47 12.13 8.54
N ASP A 245 18.46 11.76 9.37
CA ASP A 245 19.86 12.04 9.12
C ASP A 245 20.76 11.01 9.82
N THR A 246 22.02 11.02 9.44
CA THR A 246 23.07 10.30 10.16
C THR A 246 24.21 11.24 10.44
N LEU A 247 24.32 11.68 11.69
CA LEU A 247 25.43 12.50 12.14
C LEU A 247 26.72 11.68 12.04
N LYS A 248 27.63 12.11 11.14
CA LYS A 248 28.93 11.49 10.93
C LYS A 248 29.98 12.22 11.76
N GLN A 249 30.99 11.48 12.27
CA GLN A 249 32.14 12.04 12.98
C GLN A 249 31.78 12.92 14.21
N VAL A 250 30.71 12.53 14.95
CA VAL A 250 30.29 13.19 16.17
C VAL A 250 30.72 12.38 17.39
N LEU A 251 31.06 13.06 18.47
CA LEU A 251 31.31 12.43 19.76
C LEU A 251 29.96 12.06 20.39
N ILE A 252 29.89 10.85 20.90
CA ILE A 252 28.70 10.34 21.60
C ILE A 252 29.08 10.14 23.06
N ILE A 253 28.33 10.79 23.95
CA ILE A 253 28.49 10.67 25.39
C ILE A 253 27.22 10.14 26.05
N PRO A 254 27.31 9.51 27.25
CA PRO A 254 26.14 9.19 28.04
C PRO A 254 25.32 10.43 28.36
N SER A 255 23.99 10.38 28.34
CA SER A 255 23.12 11.52 28.64
C SER A 255 23.33 12.06 30.06
N GLN A 256 23.79 11.21 31.00
CA GLN A 256 24.10 11.57 32.37
C GLN A 256 25.36 12.45 32.51
N ALA A 257 26.23 12.49 31.49
CA ALA A 257 27.49 13.25 31.57
C ALA A 257 27.31 14.74 31.22
N ILE A 258 26.19 15.14 30.61
CA ILE A 258 25.95 16.53 30.21
C ILE A 258 25.35 17.33 31.39
N LEU A 259 25.87 18.53 31.59
CA LEU A 259 25.45 19.44 32.62
C LEU A 259 25.01 20.76 32.01
N TYR A 260 24.03 21.40 32.64
CA TYR A 260 23.44 22.65 32.20
C TYR A 260 23.93 23.80 33.04
N GLY A 261 24.60 24.76 32.42
CA GLY A 261 25.12 25.93 33.09
C GLY A 261 24.61 27.26 32.53
N ALA A 262 24.78 28.35 33.24
CA ALA A 262 24.40 29.70 32.80
C ALA A 262 25.07 30.14 31.48
N GLN A 263 26.21 29.53 31.15
CA GLN A 263 26.99 29.82 29.93
C GLN A 263 26.82 28.74 28.82
N GLY A 264 25.84 27.85 28.95
CA GLY A 264 25.57 26.74 28.02
C GLY A 264 25.90 25.38 28.61
N ASP A 265 25.77 24.36 27.73
CA ASP A 265 26.01 22.97 28.11
C ASP A 265 27.50 22.69 28.26
N TYR A 266 27.86 21.88 29.26
CA TYR A 266 29.23 21.48 29.53
C TYR A 266 29.32 20.06 30.08
N VAL A 267 30.53 19.50 30.06
CA VAL A 267 30.85 18.21 30.68
C VAL A 267 32.07 18.35 31.57
N TYR A 268 32.20 17.49 32.56
CA TYR A 268 33.45 17.36 33.31
C TYR A 268 34.29 16.21 32.75
N ARG A 269 35.48 16.54 32.19
CA ARG A 269 36.51 15.60 31.80
C ARG A 269 37.50 15.40 32.97
N VAL A 270 37.87 14.14 33.22
CA VAL A 270 38.90 13.79 34.19
C VAL A 270 40.25 13.78 33.48
N ASN A 271 41.19 14.58 33.94
CA ASN A 271 42.57 14.63 33.41
C ASN A 271 43.48 13.55 34.05
N ALA A 272 44.74 13.48 33.59
CA ALA A 272 45.72 12.50 34.07
C ALA A 272 46.03 12.62 35.59
N ASP A 273 45.84 13.81 36.18
CA ASP A 273 46.05 14.07 37.62
C ASP A 273 44.81 13.78 38.46
N ASN A 274 43.78 13.11 37.90
CA ASN A 274 42.47 12.90 38.52
C ASN A 274 41.74 14.19 38.92
N LYS A 275 41.98 15.29 38.23
CA LYS A 275 41.28 16.56 38.42
C LYS A 275 40.22 16.72 37.31
N VAL A 276 39.08 17.34 37.64
CA VAL A 276 38.04 17.64 36.67
C VAL A 276 38.28 18.95 35.96
N GLU A 277 38.10 18.94 34.66
CA GLU A 277 38.12 20.11 33.77
C GLU A 277 36.74 20.31 33.16
N MET A 278 36.27 21.57 33.20
CA MET A 278 34.98 21.92 32.57
C MET A 278 35.21 22.19 31.09
N ILE A 279 34.59 21.36 30.21
CA ILE A 279 34.67 21.51 28.77
C ILE A 279 33.29 21.93 28.27
N LYS A 280 33.20 23.10 27.62
CA LYS A 280 31.97 23.53 26.95
C LYS A 280 31.69 22.63 25.74
N VAL A 281 30.43 22.22 25.58
CA VAL A 281 29.99 21.39 24.49
C VAL A 281 28.72 21.95 23.86
N LYS A 282 28.56 21.71 22.58
CA LYS A 282 27.33 22.03 21.86
C LYS A 282 26.59 20.73 21.61
N ARG A 283 25.35 20.65 22.06
CA ARG A 283 24.48 19.51 21.81
C ARG A 283 23.97 19.55 20.38
N LEU A 284 24.15 18.43 19.64
CA LEU A 284 23.68 18.25 18.28
C LEU A 284 22.38 17.42 18.23
N HIS A 285 22.36 16.30 18.97
CA HIS A 285 21.20 15.43 19.06
C HIS A 285 21.21 14.65 20.38
N SER A 286 20.03 14.39 20.94
CA SER A 286 19.85 13.71 22.22
C SER A 286 18.89 12.55 22.08
N THR A 287 19.27 11.41 22.63
CA THR A 287 18.38 10.27 22.89
C THR A 287 18.22 10.06 24.38
N THR A 288 17.41 9.10 24.80
CA THR A 288 17.20 8.79 26.22
C THR A 288 18.50 8.43 26.96
N THR A 289 19.45 7.77 26.29
CA THR A 289 20.68 7.24 26.92
C THR A 289 21.97 7.91 26.46
N GLN A 290 21.96 8.56 25.30
CA GLN A 290 23.15 9.09 24.64
C GLN A 290 22.90 10.45 24.04
N ILE A 291 23.95 11.30 24.00
CA ILE A 291 23.90 12.62 23.38
C ILE A 291 25.07 12.73 22.40
N ALA A 292 24.78 13.18 21.17
CA ALA A 292 25.80 13.60 20.22
C ALA A 292 26.19 15.05 20.50
N ILE A 293 27.47 15.29 20.67
CA ILE A 293 28.03 16.61 20.99
C ILE A 293 29.13 17.01 20.03
N GLU A 294 29.36 18.32 19.96
CA GLU A 294 30.52 18.97 19.37
C GLU A 294 31.27 19.72 20.48
N GLY A 295 32.58 19.50 20.62
CA GLY A 295 33.39 20.16 21.65
C GLY A 295 34.83 19.66 21.63
N ALA A 296 35.67 20.27 22.50
CA ALA A 296 37.08 19.95 22.62
C ALA A 296 37.32 18.67 23.44
N LEU A 297 36.76 17.56 22.98
CA LEU A 297 36.88 16.23 23.58
C LEU A 297 37.45 15.25 22.56
N ASN A 298 38.15 14.24 23.05
CA ASN A 298 38.69 13.14 22.22
C ASN A 298 38.00 11.82 22.55
N VAL A 299 38.02 10.88 21.59
CA VAL A 299 37.56 9.52 21.82
C VAL A 299 38.48 8.87 22.87
N GLY A 300 37.90 8.37 23.96
CA GLY A 300 38.62 7.78 25.08
C GLY A 300 38.77 8.69 26.31
N ASP A 301 38.36 9.96 26.22
CA ASP A 301 38.31 10.85 27.40
C ASP A 301 37.34 10.27 28.45
N THR A 302 37.75 10.36 29.71
CA THR A 302 36.94 9.94 30.86
C THR A 302 36.05 11.08 31.31
N LEU A 303 34.73 10.85 31.33
CA LEU A 303 33.73 11.83 31.73
C LEU A 303 33.07 11.46 33.05
N VAL A 304 32.70 12.48 33.81
CA VAL A 304 31.92 12.30 35.03
C VAL A 304 30.46 12.11 34.69
N THR A 305 29.87 11.02 35.12
CA THR A 305 28.43 10.68 34.89
C THR A 305 27.58 10.78 36.15
N ASP A 306 28.22 10.77 37.33
CA ASP A 306 27.53 10.85 38.64
C ASP A 306 28.30 11.71 39.63
N GLY A 307 27.62 12.31 40.60
CA GLY A 307 28.25 13.17 41.63
C GLY A 307 28.69 14.54 41.14
N SER A 308 28.32 14.97 39.95
CA SER A 308 28.73 16.24 39.32
C SER A 308 28.34 17.50 40.09
N ASP A 309 27.23 17.46 40.88
CA ASP A 309 26.67 18.62 41.61
C ASP A 309 27.63 19.19 42.66
N ARG A 310 28.57 18.37 43.13
CA ARG A 310 29.54 18.74 44.15
C ARG A 310 30.90 19.16 43.61
N LEU A 311 31.06 19.12 42.28
CA LEU A 311 32.34 19.36 41.63
C LEU A 311 32.49 20.82 41.20
N LYS A 312 33.72 21.33 41.35
CA LYS A 312 34.16 22.58 40.74
C LYS A 312 35.37 22.29 39.85
N PRO A 313 35.63 23.10 38.81
CA PRO A 313 36.85 22.95 38.03
C PRO A 313 38.09 22.84 38.93
N GLY A 314 38.90 21.81 38.70
CA GLY A 314 40.08 21.50 39.52
C GLY A 314 39.84 20.56 40.71
N SER A 315 38.62 20.17 41.01
CA SER A 315 38.32 19.19 42.07
C SER A 315 38.97 17.84 41.78
N LEU A 316 39.56 17.21 42.80
CA LEU A 316 40.06 15.85 42.73
C LEU A 316 38.91 14.84 42.77
N VAL A 317 38.91 13.88 41.86
CA VAL A 317 37.91 12.80 41.79
C VAL A 317 38.60 11.42 41.85
N LYS A 318 37.94 10.49 42.50
CA LYS A 318 38.35 9.10 42.50
C LYS A 318 37.39 8.31 41.61
N ALA A 319 37.89 7.77 40.51
CA ALA A 319 37.05 6.94 39.63
C ALA A 319 36.58 5.71 40.41
N SER A 320 35.25 5.61 40.66
CA SER A 320 34.66 4.38 41.08
C SER A 320 34.40 3.57 39.79
N GLY A 321 35.23 2.54 39.54
CA GLY A 321 35.23 1.87 38.27
C GLY A 321 33.93 1.09 37.98
N THR A 322 33.22 1.55 36.98
CA THR A 322 32.35 0.66 36.20
C THR A 322 33.13 0.29 34.94
N LYS A 323 33.59 -0.97 34.87
CA LYS A 323 34.23 -1.51 33.67
C LYS A 323 33.24 -1.42 32.52
N ALA A 324 33.66 -0.79 31.43
CA ALA A 324 32.97 -0.86 30.15
C ALA A 324 32.78 -2.33 29.78
N ASP A 325 31.54 -2.72 29.46
CA ASP A 325 31.20 -4.04 28.97
C ASP A 325 32.02 -4.34 27.71
N LYS A 326 32.90 -5.32 27.85
CA LYS A 326 33.71 -5.89 26.78
C LYS A 326 32.76 -6.58 25.78
N LYS A 327 32.72 -6.09 24.54
CA LYS A 327 32.08 -6.72 23.38
C LYS A 327 32.35 -8.23 23.41
N PRO A 328 31.34 -9.11 23.30
CA PRO A 328 31.61 -10.54 23.20
C PRO A 328 32.35 -10.84 21.89
N SER A 329 33.53 -11.42 22.02
CA SER A 329 34.31 -11.95 20.91
C SER A 329 33.58 -13.13 20.29
N ALA A 330 33.54 -13.15 18.96
CA ALA A 330 33.06 -14.28 18.17
C ALA A 330 33.77 -15.58 18.62
N SER A 331 33.00 -16.54 19.08
CA SER A 331 33.47 -17.89 19.35
C SER A 331 33.54 -18.67 18.04
N GLU A 332 34.71 -19.23 17.81
CA GLU A 332 35.05 -20.15 16.74
C GLU A 332 34.09 -21.34 16.69
N SER A 333 33.68 -21.66 15.47
CA SER A 333 32.95 -22.85 15.11
C SER A 333 33.91 -24.07 15.16
N THR A 334 33.73 -24.93 16.14
CA THR A 334 34.34 -26.25 16.13
C THR A 334 33.42 -27.21 15.42
N SER A 335 33.90 -27.71 14.30
CA SER A 335 33.31 -28.81 13.54
C SER A 335 33.38 -30.13 14.34
N THR A 336 32.24 -30.78 14.52
CA THR A 336 32.20 -32.17 14.92
C THR A 336 31.39 -32.98 13.91
N GLN A 337 32.05 -33.94 13.28
CA GLN A 337 31.48 -34.92 12.35
C GLN A 337 30.49 -35.85 13.04
N PRO A 338 29.55 -36.46 12.33
CA PRO A 338 28.63 -37.46 12.87
C PRO A 338 29.23 -38.83 12.79
N SER A 339 29.21 -39.56 13.91
CA SER A 339 29.44 -41.00 13.96
C SER A 339 28.14 -41.75 13.71
N LYS A 340 28.25 -42.81 12.92
CA LYS A 340 27.27 -43.84 12.63
C LYS A 340 26.84 -44.62 13.88
N GLU A 341 25.56 -44.84 14.06
CA GLU A 341 24.92 -46.15 14.25
C GLU A 341 23.42 -46.03 14.03
#